data_f4f4fddac88fc13f48360014ed0c10c0
#
_entry.id   f4f4fddac88fc13f48360014ed0c10c0
#
_cell.length_a   1.000
_cell.length_b   1.000
_cell.length_c   1.000
_cell.angle_alpha   90.00
_cell.angle_beta   90.00
_cell.angle_gamma   90.00
#
_symmetry.space_group_name_H-M   'P 1'
#
loop_
_entity.id
_entity.type
_entity.pdbx_description
1 polymer ?
#
loop_
_entity_poly.entity_id
_entity_poly.type
_entity_poly.pdbx_seq_one_letter_code
_entity_poly.pdbx_strand_id
1 'polypeptide(L)'
;MTPILGILLATSFVASLVALGILVWAVANKLIFVGKNEAETIFMKGELGQPDDSASFGGENEAQTHRFDVLRAGIDRSGRGPVLLLVTVGITWLLIGSVFGVMASLKLHWPDWLADVAQVTFGRARTLHLNIVAYGWLSVTGIGVALWLLPRIFHTPLRRPNMVYFGAALWTLGVLGGTIAVANGWSDGIEWLEFPWQIDILLAVGGFFLAWPAIETAANRKSRHIYVSGWYFLAGMVWFPFLFLVSNIPGLHIGAQQATVNWWFTHNVLGLWLTPMGVGAAYYIIPKIIGKPVYSYNVSLLGFWSLALFYSQVGIHHLMGGPVPTWAVTLSVVHSIMMFVPVIAVAINQHVTVAQNLWAFKQSMALRFGGMGALMYTV
;
A
#
# COMPACT_ATOMS: atom_id res chain seq x y z
N MET A 1 2.73 -12.03 -30.03
CA MET A 1 2.70 -12.19 -28.53
C MET A 1 3.47 -13.45 -28.21
N THR A 2 4.49 -13.39 -27.38
CA THR A 2 5.23 -14.61 -26.98
C THR A 2 4.31 -15.56 -26.20
N PRO A 3 4.51 -16.89 -26.30
CA PRO A 3 3.71 -17.85 -25.53
C PRO A 3 3.69 -17.55 -24.03
N ILE A 4 4.80 -17.04 -23.49
CA ILE A 4 4.95 -16.68 -22.06
C ILE A 4 4.00 -15.56 -21.66
N LEU A 5 3.90 -14.47 -22.44
CA LEU A 5 2.97 -13.38 -22.14
C LEU A 5 1.52 -13.86 -22.24
N GLY A 6 1.20 -14.71 -23.23
CA GLY A 6 -0.11 -15.35 -23.35
C GLY A 6 -0.46 -16.17 -22.10
N ILE A 7 0.51 -16.95 -21.60
CA ILE A 7 0.34 -17.74 -20.37
C ILE A 7 0.17 -16.84 -19.16
N LEU A 8 0.97 -15.79 -18.99
CA LEU A 8 0.87 -14.86 -17.86
C LEU A 8 -0.47 -14.13 -17.83
N LEU A 9 -0.93 -13.64 -18.97
CA LEU A 9 -2.23 -12.97 -19.07
C LEU A 9 -3.39 -13.95 -18.88
N ALA A 10 -3.29 -15.16 -19.44
CA ALA A 10 -4.30 -16.19 -19.25
C ALA A 10 -4.35 -16.66 -17.77
N THR A 11 -3.21 -16.87 -17.14
CA THR A 11 -3.15 -17.25 -15.70
C THR A 11 -3.68 -16.13 -14.83
N SER A 12 -3.36 -14.87 -15.13
CA SER A 12 -3.91 -13.71 -14.42
C SER A 12 -5.43 -13.60 -14.58
N PHE A 13 -5.94 -13.82 -15.79
CA PHE A 13 -7.37 -13.85 -16.06
C PHE A 13 -8.08 -15.00 -15.31
N VAL A 14 -7.53 -16.22 -15.39
CA VAL A 14 -8.05 -17.37 -14.64
C VAL A 14 -8.00 -17.10 -13.12
N ALA A 15 -6.90 -16.54 -12.61
CA ALA A 15 -6.79 -16.17 -11.20
C ALA A 15 -7.87 -15.14 -10.79
N SER A 16 -8.17 -14.17 -11.65
CA SER A 16 -9.25 -13.19 -11.42
C SER A 16 -10.62 -13.85 -11.39
N LEU A 17 -10.89 -14.80 -12.30
CA LEU A 17 -12.14 -15.56 -12.29
C LEU A 17 -12.28 -16.47 -11.07
N VAL A 18 -11.19 -17.11 -10.66
CA VAL A 18 -11.15 -17.92 -9.42
C VAL A 18 -11.39 -17.04 -8.19
N ALA A 19 -10.73 -15.87 -8.13
CA ALA A 19 -10.93 -14.92 -7.04
C ALA A 19 -12.38 -14.40 -6.99
N LEU A 20 -12.99 -14.11 -8.15
CA LEU A 20 -14.41 -13.75 -8.24
C LEU A 20 -15.30 -14.88 -7.78
N GLY A 21 -15.03 -16.12 -8.19
CA GLY A 21 -15.77 -17.31 -7.76
C GLY A 21 -15.69 -17.51 -6.25
N ILE A 22 -14.49 -17.36 -5.66
CA ILE A 22 -14.28 -17.42 -4.20
C ILE A 22 -15.04 -16.31 -3.50
N LEU A 23 -15.00 -15.08 -4.03
CA LEU A 23 -15.73 -13.94 -3.49
C LEU A 23 -17.23 -14.19 -3.50
N VAL A 24 -17.80 -14.62 -4.64
CA VAL A 24 -19.22 -14.94 -4.77
C VAL A 24 -19.61 -16.06 -3.80
N TRP A 25 -18.80 -17.12 -3.72
CA TRP A 25 -19.02 -18.22 -2.80
C TRP A 25 -18.97 -17.76 -1.34
N ALA A 26 -17.99 -16.95 -0.96
CA ALA A 26 -17.83 -16.41 0.39
C ALA A 26 -18.99 -15.47 0.78
N VAL A 27 -19.48 -14.65 -0.16
CA VAL A 27 -20.68 -13.82 0.02
C VAL A 27 -21.92 -14.71 0.21
N ALA A 28 -22.11 -15.71 -0.66
CA ALA A 28 -23.25 -16.63 -0.60
C ALA A 28 -23.30 -17.41 0.74
N ASN A 29 -22.13 -17.77 1.27
CA ASN A 29 -22.01 -18.48 2.54
C ASN A 29 -21.89 -17.54 3.76
N LYS A 30 -22.10 -16.25 3.60
CA LYS A 30 -22.02 -15.24 4.68
C LYS A 30 -20.66 -15.18 5.38
N LEU A 31 -19.59 -15.68 4.75
CA LEU A 31 -18.25 -15.69 5.33
C LEU A 31 -17.60 -14.32 5.32
N ILE A 32 -18.02 -13.42 4.43
CA ILE A 32 -17.51 -12.06 4.30
C ILE A 32 -18.40 -11.06 5.03
N PHE A 33 -19.70 -11.35 5.17
CA PHE A 33 -20.63 -10.48 5.85
C PHE A 33 -20.58 -10.70 7.36
N VAL A 34 -20.19 -9.66 8.06
CA VAL A 34 -20.16 -9.60 9.53
C VAL A 34 -21.39 -8.83 9.97
N GLY A 35 -22.12 -9.35 10.94
CA GLY A 35 -23.26 -8.63 11.53
C GLY A 35 -22.81 -7.30 12.17
N LYS A 36 -23.73 -6.31 12.29
CA LYS A 36 -23.39 -5.01 12.85
C LYS A 36 -22.76 -5.14 14.25
N ASN A 37 -23.34 -5.92 15.13
CA ASN A 37 -22.83 -6.15 16.48
C ASN A 37 -21.48 -6.87 16.48
N GLU A 38 -21.22 -7.75 15.51
CA GLU A 38 -19.96 -8.46 15.35
C GLU A 38 -18.88 -7.51 14.78
N ALA A 39 -19.25 -6.62 13.86
CA ALA A 39 -18.36 -5.57 13.36
C ALA A 39 -17.97 -4.58 14.47
N GLU A 40 -18.91 -4.17 15.32
CA GLU A 40 -18.63 -3.34 16.50
C GLU A 40 -17.72 -4.07 17.48
N THR A 41 -17.96 -5.36 17.72
CA THR A 41 -17.10 -6.19 18.59
C THR A 41 -15.68 -6.33 18.02
N ILE A 42 -15.53 -6.53 16.69
CA ILE A 42 -14.22 -6.58 16.04
C ILE A 42 -13.51 -5.23 16.21
N PHE A 43 -14.21 -4.12 16.01
CA PHE A 43 -13.64 -2.79 16.16
C PHE A 43 -13.28 -2.49 17.62
N MET A 44 -14.20 -2.70 18.56
CA MET A 44 -14.03 -2.34 19.97
C MET A 44 -13.06 -3.28 20.71
N LYS A 45 -13.15 -4.60 20.47
CA LYS A 45 -12.25 -5.59 21.09
C LYS A 45 -10.95 -5.80 20.33
N GLY A 46 -10.94 -5.50 19.02
CA GLY A 46 -9.78 -5.72 18.15
C GLY A 46 -8.71 -4.67 18.31
N GLU A 47 -9.05 -3.40 18.30
CA GLU A 47 -8.09 -2.34 18.02
C GLU A 47 -7.96 -1.29 19.11
N LEU A 48 -9.08 -0.84 19.65
CA LEU A 48 -9.05 0.28 20.56
C LEU A 48 -8.79 -0.12 21.99
N GLY A 49 -9.01 -1.40 22.30
CA GLY A 49 -8.84 -1.91 23.66
C GLY A 49 -9.60 -1.12 24.69
N GLN A 50 -10.71 -0.52 24.28
CA GLN A 50 -11.63 0.02 25.25
C GLN A 50 -12.43 -1.13 25.83
N PRO A 51 -12.57 -1.21 27.16
CA PRO A 51 -13.54 -2.10 27.77
C PRO A 51 -14.91 -1.80 27.15
N ASP A 52 -15.69 -2.84 26.96
CA ASP A 52 -17.09 -2.71 26.58
C ASP A 52 -17.78 -1.77 27.58
N ASP A 53 -18.15 -0.56 27.16
CA ASP A 53 -18.81 0.45 28.04
C ASP A 53 -20.14 -0.05 28.59
N SER A 54 -20.62 -1.22 28.16
CA SER A 54 -21.79 -1.89 28.70
C SER A 54 -21.54 -2.72 29.98
N ALA A 55 -20.25 -2.93 30.32
CA ALA A 55 -19.90 -3.64 31.56
C ALA A 55 -19.76 -2.65 32.72
N SER A 56 -20.70 -2.69 33.59
CA SER A 56 -20.85 -1.96 34.86
C SER A 56 -19.56 -1.46 35.50
N PHE A 57 -19.58 -0.21 35.92
CA PHE A 57 -18.60 0.46 36.79
C PHE A 57 -18.29 -0.35 38.06
N GLY A 58 -17.19 -1.11 38.04
CA GLY A 58 -16.70 -1.86 39.18
C GLY A 58 -15.22 -2.26 38.98
N GLY A 59 -14.47 -2.47 40.05
CA GLY A 59 -13.00 -2.65 40.08
C GLY A 59 -12.42 -3.75 39.18
N GLU A 60 -13.22 -4.60 38.55
CA GLU A 60 -12.79 -5.52 37.50
C GLU A 60 -12.38 -4.79 36.21
N ASN A 61 -12.97 -3.63 35.93
CA ASN A 61 -12.66 -2.82 34.73
C ASN A 61 -11.26 -2.18 34.79
N GLU A 62 -10.82 -1.74 35.96
CA GLU A 62 -9.47 -1.14 36.12
C GLU A 62 -8.37 -2.18 35.88
N ALA A 63 -8.53 -3.38 36.44
CA ALA A 63 -7.56 -4.46 36.23
C ALA A 63 -7.50 -4.94 34.78
N GLN A 64 -8.63 -4.98 34.07
CA GLN A 64 -8.69 -5.33 32.66
C GLN A 64 -8.08 -4.23 31.79
N THR A 65 -8.37 -2.97 32.05
CA THR A 65 -7.79 -1.82 31.36
C THR A 65 -6.27 -1.79 31.56
N HIS A 66 -5.81 -1.96 32.78
CA HIS A 66 -4.38 -2.02 33.09
C HIS A 66 -3.68 -3.18 32.34
N ARG A 67 -4.26 -4.38 32.32
CA ARG A 67 -3.71 -5.52 31.58
C ARG A 67 -3.62 -5.23 30.09
N PHE A 68 -4.63 -4.57 29.54
CA PHE A 68 -4.66 -4.18 28.14
C PHE A 68 -3.57 -3.14 27.82
N ASP A 69 -3.41 -2.13 28.65
CA ASP A 69 -2.39 -1.10 28.48
C ASP A 69 -0.97 -1.67 28.57
N VAL A 70 -0.73 -2.61 29.48
CA VAL A 70 0.55 -3.32 29.60
C VAL A 70 0.83 -4.16 28.34
N LEU A 71 -0.19 -4.90 27.84
CA LEU A 71 -0.05 -5.66 26.59
C LEU A 71 0.26 -4.75 25.42
N ARG A 72 -0.47 -3.65 25.29
CA ARG A 72 -0.28 -2.66 24.21
C ARG A 72 1.09 -2.00 24.29
N ALA A 73 1.52 -1.61 25.46
CA ALA A 73 2.86 -1.06 25.66
C ALA A 73 3.97 -2.06 25.26
N GLY A 74 3.77 -3.35 25.54
CA GLY A 74 4.66 -4.42 25.10
C GLY A 74 4.69 -4.59 23.57
N ILE A 75 3.52 -4.54 22.93
CA ILE A 75 3.39 -4.58 21.47
C ILE A 75 4.10 -3.39 20.83
N ASP A 76 3.83 -2.18 21.30
CA ASP A 76 4.43 -0.96 20.78
C ASP A 76 5.96 -0.93 20.94
N ARG A 77 6.44 -1.43 22.06
CA ARG A 77 7.89 -1.52 22.35
C ARG A 77 8.60 -2.45 21.38
N SER A 78 7.97 -3.54 20.95
CA SER A 78 8.56 -4.52 20.03
C SER A 78 8.86 -3.95 18.63
N GLY A 79 8.04 -3.01 18.15
CA GLY A 79 8.18 -2.38 16.84
C GLY A 79 8.83 -0.99 16.86
N ARG A 80 9.04 -0.38 18.04
CA ARG A 80 9.45 1.03 18.16
C ARG A 80 10.72 1.36 17.38
N GLY A 81 11.76 0.57 17.54
CA GLY A 81 13.05 0.83 16.90
C GLY A 81 12.96 0.74 15.36
N PRO A 82 12.52 -0.40 14.81
CA PRO A 82 12.37 -0.56 13.36
C PRO A 82 11.45 0.48 12.72
N VAL A 83 10.32 0.80 13.36
CA VAL A 83 9.36 1.78 12.84
C VAL A 83 9.96 3.19 12.82
N LEU A 84 10.62 3.61 13.90
CA LEU A 84 11.30 4.91 13.94
C LEU A 84 12.39 5.01 12.87
N LEU A 85 13.17 3.94 12.65
CA LEU A 85 14.15 3.91 11.58
C LEU A 85 13.48 4.13 10.21
N LEU A 86 12.45 3.33 9.87
CA LEU A 86 11.76 3.43 8.59
C LEU A 86 11.14 4.81 8.37
N VAL A 87 10.48 5.38 9.37
CA VAL A 87 9.89 6.72 9.27
C VAL A 87 10.97 7.78 9.08
N THR A 88 12.08 7.70 9.83
CA THR A 88 13.19 8.67 9.69
C THR A 88 13.82 8.59 8.31
N VAL A 89 14.12 7.38 7.82
CA VAL A 89 14.65 7.16 6.47
C VAL A 89 13.67 7.66 5.41
N GLY A 90 12.38 7.36 5.55
CA GLY A 90 11.36 7.83 4.62
C GLY A 90 11.26 9.37 4.57
N ILE A 91 11.30 10.06 5.72
CA ILE A 91 11.32 11.53 5.75
C ILE A 91 12.60 12.09 5.10
N THR A 92 13.75 11.44 5.30
CA THR A 92 14.99 11.84 4.64
C THR A 92 14.85 11.75 3.12
N TRP A 93 14.30 10.67 2.61
CA TRP A 93 14.04 10.51 1.19
C TRP A 93 12.97 11.49 0.66
N LEU A 94 11.95 11.84 1.46
CA LEU A 94 10.99 12.88 1.10
C LEU A 94 11.70 14.22 0.83
N LEU A 95 12.60 14.62 1.72
CA LEU A 95 13.34 15.87 1.55
C LEU A 95 14.21 15.84 0.29
N ILE A 96 14.98 14.77 0.08
CA ILE A 96 15.82 14.61 -1.11
C ILE A 96 14.97 14.58 -2.38
N GLY A 97 13.91 13.79 -2.41
CA GLY A 97 13.01 13.69 -3.55
C GLY A 97 12.33 15.02 -3.87
N SER A 98 11.95 15.81 -2.84
CA SER A 98 11.36 17.13 -3.02
C SER A 98 12.35 18.12 -3.67
N VAL A 99 13.63 18.07 -3.33
CA VAL A 99 14.65 18.88 -3.98
C VAL A 99 14.71 18.58 -5.48
N PHE A 100 14.74 17.31 -5.88
CA PHE A 100 14.72 16.94 -7.31
C PHE A 100 13.41 17.34 -7.99
N GLY A 101 12.27 17.29 -7.27
CA GLY A 101 10.98 17.76 -7.79
C GLY A 101 10.97 19.27 -8.06
N VAL A 102 11.51 20.06 -7.13
CA VAL A 102 11.69 21.51 -7.33
C VAL A 102 12.62 21.79 -8.50
N MET A 103 13.74 21.07 -8.60
CA MET A 103 14.68 21.23 -9.74
C MET A 103 14.01 20.92 -11.08
N ALA A 104 13.25 19.82 -11.17
CA ALA A 104 12.50 19.47 -12.38
C ALA A 104 11.45 20.56 -12.72
N SER A 105 10.73 21.07 -11.73
CA SER A 105 9.74 22.13 -11.91
C SER A 105 10.39 23.44 -12.40
N LEU A 106 11.50 23.86 -11.81
CA LEU A 106 12.23 25.05 -12.24
C LEU A 106 12.71 24.96 -13.68
N LYS A 107 13.16 23.78 -14.12
CA LYS A 107 13.61 23.56 -15.51
C LYS A 107 12.48 23.63 -16.55
N LEU A 108 11.21 23.53 -16.16
CA LEU A 108 10.09 23.82 -17.05
C LEU A 108 9.94 25.32 -17.35
N HIS A 109 10.42 26.18 -16.45
CA HIS A 109 10.38 27.62 -16.61
C HIS A 109 11.72 28.21 -17.12
N TRP A 110 12.83 27.62 -16.69
CA TRP A 110 14.19 28.00 -17.05
C TRP A 110 14.97 26.78 -17.57
N PRO A 111 14.78 26.38 -18.83
CA PRO A 111 15.41 25.18 -19.41
C PRO A 111 16.94 25.20 -19.33
N ASP A 112 17.54 26.36 -19.47
CA ASP A 112 18.99 26.54 -19.48
C ASP A 112 19.61 26.51 -18.06
N TRP A 113 18.80 26.60 -17.03
CA TRP A 113 19.31 26.54 -15.65
C TRP A 113 19.97 25.19 -15.36
N LEU A 114 21.28 25.24 -15.02
CA LEU A 114 22.11 24.04 -14.83
C LEU A 114 22.11 23.10 -16.05
N ALA A 115 22.03 23.60 -17.27
CA ALA A 115 22.01 22.79 -18.49
C ALA A 115 23.32 22.02 -18.69
N ASP A 116 24.46 22.56 -18.26
CA ASP A 116 25.77 21.94 -18.36
C ASP A 116 26.04 20.87 -17.30
N VAL A 117 25.12 20.70 -16.33
CA VAL A 117 25.25 19.67 -15.28
C VAL A 117 24.46 18.43 -15.66
N ALA A 118 25.16 17.46 -16.23
CA ALA A 118 24.54 16.23 -16.75
C ALA A 118 23.69 15.45 -15.73
N GLN A 119 24.03 15.47 -14.44
CA GLN A 119 23.36 14.75 -13.35
C GLN A 119 21.96 15.29 -13.06
N VAL A 120 21.69 16.55 -13.42
CA VAL A 120 20.43 17.23 -13.09
C VAL A 120 19.72 17.78 -14.33
N THR A 121 19.93 17.18 -15.49
CA THR A 121 19.06 17.43 -16.66
C THR A 121 17.60 17.20 -16.28
N PHE A 122 16.65 17.82 -16.99
CA PHE A 122 15.22 17.69 -16.69
C PHE A 122 14.78 16.21 -16.58
N GLY A 123 15.18 15.39 -17.57
CA GLY A 123 14.84 13.97 -17.57
C GLY A 123 15.34 13.24 -16.33
N ARG A 124 16.61 13.44 -15.96
CA ARG A 124 17.18 12.81 -14.77
C ARG A 124 16.57 13.35 -13.47
N ALA A 125 16.42 14.68 -13.34
CA ALA A 125 15.82 15.27 -12.15
C ALA A 125 14.36 14.79 -11.93
N ARG A 126 13.54 14.70 -13.01
CA ARG A 126 12.19 14.16 -12.96
C ARG A 126 12.20 12.68 -12.54
N THR A 127 13.02 11.87 -13.18
CA THR A 127 13.15 10.44 -12.88
C THR A 127 13.60 10.21 -11.44
N LEU A 128 14.61 10.95 -10.97
CA LEU A 128 15.07 10.88 -9.59
C LEU A 128 13.98 11.25 -8.60
N HIS A 129 13.25 12.35 -8.86
CA HIS A 129 12.11 12.74 -8.04
C HIS A 129 11.09 11.60 -7.90
N LEU A 130 10.64 11.03 -9.01
CA LEU A 130 9.61 10.00 -9.02
C LEU A 130 10.04 8.73 -8.26
N ASN A 131 11.24 8.22 -8.55
CA ASN A 131 11.72 6.99 -7.90
C ASN A 131 12.04 7.18 -6.41
N ILE A 132 12.65 8.31 -6.04
CA ILE A 132 12.95 8.62 -4.63
C ILE A 132 11.64 8.80 -3.84
N VAL A 133 10.65 9.47 -4.39
CA VAL A 133 9.35 9.65 -3.75
C VAL A 133 8.62 8.31 -3.63
N ALA A 134 8.57 7.50 -4.70
CA ALA A 134 7.85 6.24 -4.69
C ALA A 134 8.52 5.19 -3.80
N TYR A 135 9.80 4.91 -4.03
CA TYR A 135 10.50 3.82 -3.35
C TYR A 135 11.21 4.27 -2.08
N GLY A 136 11.72 5.50 -2.03
CA GLY A 136 12.40 6.04 -0.86
C GLY A 136 11.41 6.50 0.22
N TRP A 137 10.46 7.35 -0.13
CA TRP A 137 9.54 7.95 0.85
C TRP A 137 8.27 7.11 1.05
N LEU A 138 7.41 7.03 0.02
CA LEU A 138 6.08 6.43 0.16
C LEU A 138 6.16 4.97 0.59
N SER A 139 7.03 4.19 -0.05
CA SER A 139 7.20 2.77 0.27
C SER A 139 7.78 2.57 1.67
N VAL A 140 8.89 3.23 2.01
CA VAL A 140 9.55 3.03 3.30
C VAL A 140 8.69 3.51 4.46
N THR A 141 8.05 4.68 4.32
CA THR A 141 7.13 5.20 5.34
C THR A 141 5.88 4.33 5.45
N GLY A 142 5.31 3.90 4.31
CA GLY A 142 4.15 3.01 4.27
C GLY A 142 4.41 1.67 4.97
N ILE A 143 5.58 1.06 4.73
CA ILE A 143 6.01 -0.15 5.44
C ILE A 143 6.15 0.14 6.94
N GLY A 144 6.75 1.27 7.31
CA GLY A 144 6.87 1.69 8.72
C GLY A 144 5.52 1.79 9.41
N VAL A 145 4.54 2.42 8.77
CA VAL A 145 3.15 2.52 9.25
C VAL A 145 2.50 1.14 9.35
N ALA A 146 2.65 0.29 8.32
CA ALA A 146 2.11 -1.06 8.35
C ALA A 146 2.69 -1.89 9.51
N LEU A 147 4.02 -1.88 9.71
CA LEU A 147 4.69 -2.61 10.79
C LEU A 147 4.40 -2.02 12.18
N TRP A 148 3.94 -0.78 12.26
CA TRP A 148 3.43 -0.20 13.50
C TRP A 148 1.99 -0.64 13.79
N LEU A 149 1.13 -0.70 12.76
CA LEU A 149 -0.30 -0.98 12.93
C LEU A 149 -0.61 -2.48 13.01
N LEU A 150 0.04 -3.32 12.20
CA LEU A 150 -0.24 -4.76 12.17
C LEU A 150 -0.10 -5.46 13.52
N PRO A 151 0.97 -5.23 14.33
CA PRO A 151 1.06 -5.81 15.68
C PRO A 151 -0.10 -5.42 16.59
N ARG A 152 -0.58 -4.18 16.46
CA ARG A 152 -1.73 -3.66 17.21
C ARG A 152 -3.03 -4.34 16.79
N ILE A 153 -3.28 -4.46 15.47
CA ILE A 153 -4.44 -5.15 14.89
C ILE A 153 -4.47 -6.62 15.29
N PHE A 154 -3.30 -7.24 15.36
CA PHE A 154 -3.16 -8.67 15.66
C PHE A 154 -2.98 -8.99 17.14
N HIS A 155 -2.91 -7.99 18.01
CA HIS A 155 -2.66 -8.13 19.45
C HIS A 155 -1.41 -8.96 19.75
N THR A 156 -0.38 -8.81 18.94
CA THR A 156 0.83 -9.64 19.04
C THR A 156 2.07 -8.78 18.79
N PRO A 157 3.16 -8.94 19.55
CA PRO A 157 4.40 -8.20 19.29
C PRO A 157 4.91 -8.46 17.88
N LEU A 158 5.56 -7.44 17.28
CA LEU A 158 6.25 -7.58 16.00
C LEU A 158 7.25 -8.73 16.06
N ARG A 159 7.11 -9.66 15.13
CA ARG A 159 8.01 -10.81 15.02
C ARG A 159 9.27 -10.40 14.26
N ARG A 160 10.41 -10.97 14.66
CA ARG A 160 11.72 -10.79 13.99
C ARG A 160 12.07 -9.34 13.65
N PRO A 161 12.07 -8.39 14.60
CA PRO A 161 12.40 -6.99 14.33
C PRO A 161 13.79 -6.81 13.68
N ASN A 162 14.73 -7.73 13.90
CA ASN A 162 16.06 -7.69 13.28
C ASN A 162 16.00 -7.86 11.74
N MET A 163 15.04 -8.62 11.22
CA MET A 163 14.83 -8.73 9.77
C MET A 163 14.39 -7.39 9.18
N VAL A 164 13.62 -6.59 9.93
CA VAL A 164 13.20 -5.25 9.47
C VAL A 164 14.40 -4.34 9.32
N TYR A 165 15.35 -4.34 10.26
CA TYR A 165 16.57 -3.54 10.16
C TYR A 165 17.40 -3.94 8.95
N PHE A 166 17.57 -5.23 8.72
CA PHE A 166 18.32 -5.75 7.57
C PHE A 166 17.61 -5.41 6.25
N GLY A 167 16.31 -5.62 6.17
CA GLY A 167 15.51 -5.27 4.99
C GLY A 167 15.53 -3.77 4.70
N ALA A 168 15.41 -2.93 5.73
CA ALA A 168 15.50 -1.48 5.60
C ALA A 168 16.87 -1.02 5.09
N ALA A 169 17.95 -1.66 5.54
CA ALA A 169 19.30 -1.37 5.06
C ALA A 169 19.45 -1.72 3.57
N LEU A 170 19.05 -2.92 3.15
CA LEU A 170 19.10 -3.34 1.75
C LEU A 170 18.25 -2.44 0.86
N TRP A 171 17.02 -2.16 1.27
CA TRP A 171 16.11 -1.27 0.51
C TRP A 171 16.69 0.13 0.36
N THR A 172 17.21 0.71 1.45
CA THR A 172 17.82 2.06 1.43
C THR A 172 19.06 2.11 0.57
N LEU A 173 19.92 1.06 0.61
CA LEU A 173 21.08 0.93 -0.27
C LEU A 173 20.66 0.81 -1.73
N GLY A 174 19.57 0.09 -2.02
CA GLY A 174 18.99 0.00 -3.36
C GLY A 174 18.53 1.38 -3.87
N VAL A 175 17.75 2.12 -3.07
CA VAL A 175 17.29 3.47 -3.44
C VAL A 175 18.47 4.42 -3.63
N LEU A 176 19.48 4.38 -2.74
CA LEU A 176 20.68 5.19 -2.86
C LEU A 176 21.49 4.84 -4.12
N GLY A 177 21.73 3.56 -4.35
CA GLY A 177 22.45 3.07 -5.53
C GLY A 177 21.72 3.42 -6.82
N GLY A 178 20.40 3.22 -6.88
CA GLY A 178 19.57 3.60 -8.02
C GLY A 178 19.57 5.10 -8.29
N THR A 179 19.50 5.91 -7.21
CA THR A 179 19.63 7.38 -7.33
C THR A 179 20.96 7.79 -7.94
N ILE A 180 22.07 7.24 -7.47
CA ILE A 180 23.42 7.50 -8.01
C ILE A 180 23.52 7.01 -9.46
N ALA A 181 23.01 5.83 -9.77
CA ALA A 181 23.05 5.25 -11.10
C ALA A 181 22.31 6.13 -12.12
N VAL A 182 21.07 6.48 -11.85
CA VAL A 182 20.24 7.34 -12.73
C VAL A 182 20.85 8.73 -12.88
N ALA A 183 21.36 9.34 -11.79
CA ALA A 183 22.05 10.62 -11.86
C ALA A 183 23.25 10.60 -12.82
N ASN A 184 23.95 9.47 -12.91
CA ASN A 184 25.11 9.29 -13.81
C ASN A 184 24.74 8.69 -15.18
N GLY A 185 23.45 8.51 -15.48
CA GLY A 185 22.98 8.04 -16.77
C GLY A 185 22.91 6.52 -16.92
N TRP A 186 23.12 5.76 -15.86
CA TRP A 186 22.87 4.32 -15.83
C TRP A 186 21.43 4.06 -15.38
N SER A 187 20.55 3.77 -16.33
CA SER A 187 19.13 3.59 -16.13
C SER A 187 18.57 2.60 -17.13
N ASP A 188 17.63 1.77 -16.71
CA ASP A 188 16.94 0.84 -17.61
C ASP A 188 15.90 1.54 -18.50
N GLY A 189 15.53 2.79 -18.17
CA GLY A 189 14.66 3.63 -18.99
C GLY A 189 13.20 3.14 -19.08
N ILE A 190 12.78 2.31 -18.12
CA ILE A 190 11.44 1.73 -18.04
C ILE A 190 10.67 2.53 -16.98
N GLU A 191 9.50 3.05 -17.33
CA GLU A 191 8.69 3.91 -16.43
C GLU A 191 8.41 3.23 -15.07
N TRP A 192 8.77 3.87 -13.98
CA TRP A 192 8.69 3.37 -12.59
C TRP A 192 9.63 2.19 -12.27
N LEU A 193 10.50 1.80 -13.19
CA LEU A 193 11.56 0.80 -13.06
C LEU A 193 12.83 1.34 -13.71
N GLU A 194 13.14 2.61 -13.47
CA GLU A 194 14.28 3.28 -14.09
C GLU A 194 15.60 2.93 -13.41
N PHE A 195 15.57 2.41 -12.18
CA PHE A 195 16.78 1.90 -11.54
C PHE A 195 17.30 0.69 -12.33
N PRO A 196 18.62 0.52 -12.47
CA PRO A 196 19.17 -0.68 -13.10
C PRO A 196 18.73 -1.95 -12.37
N TRP A 197 18.30 -2.98 -13.10
CA TRP A 197 17.79 -4.23 -12.52
C TRP A 197 18.75 -4.87 -11.51
N GLN A 198 20.07 -4.68 -11.67
CA GLN A 198 21.09 -5.18 -10.73
C GLN A 198 20.94 -4.56 -9.34
N ILE A 199 20.52 -3.30 -9.30
CA ILE A 199 20.26 -2.56 -8.06
C ILE A 199 18.88 -2.92 -7.51
N ASP A 200 17.92 -3.16 -8.37
CA ASP A 200 16.57 -3.57 -8.00
C ASP A 200 16.52 -4.91 -7.24
N ILE A 201 17.55 -5.75 -7.39
CA ILE A 201 17.71 -6.94 -6.56
C ILE A 201 17.75 -6.57 -5.06
N LEU A 202 18.38 -5.45 -4.71
CA LEU A 202 18.45 -4.99 -3.31
C LEU A 202 17.06 -4.61 -2.79
N LEU A 203 16.22 -3.96 -3.63
CA LEU A 203 14.83 -3.63 -3.27
C LEU A 203 13.99 -4.90 -3.14
N ALA A 204 14.13 -5.85 -4.07
CA ALA A 204 13.38 -7.10 -4.03
C ALA A 204 13.70 -7.93 -2.79
N VAL A 205 15.00 -8.13 -2.50
CA VAL A 205 15.46 -8.88 -1.31
C VAL A 205 15.11 -8.10 -0.03
N GLY A 206 15.34 -6.79 -0.01
CA GLY A 206 14.95 -5.91 1.10
C GLY A 206 13.45 -5.99 1.38
N GLY A 207 12.62 -5.94 0.33
CA GLY A 207 11.17 -6.10 0.40
C GLY A 207 10.74 -7.42 1.03
N PHE A 208 11.38 -8.52 0.68
CA PHE A 208 11.15 -9.81 1.32
C PHE A 208 11.43 -9.77 2.83
N PHE A 209 12.58 -9.21 3.24
CA PHE A 209 12.94 -9.10 4.66
C PHE A 209 12.03 -8.14 5.43
N LEU A 210 11.40 -7.17 4.76
CA LEU A 210 10.41 -6.26 5.35
C LEU A 210 9.00 -6.89 5.43
N ALA A 211 8.61 -7.70 4.43
CA ALA A 211 7.30 -8.35 4.38
C ALA A 211 7.20 -9.55 5.34
N TRP A 212 8.26 -10.34 5.47
CA TRP A 212 8.25 -11.55 6.28
C TRP A 212 7.85 -11.32 7.75
N PRO A 213 8.38 -10.32 8.47
CA PRO A 213 7.95 -9.99 9.83
C PRO A 213 6.45 -9.69 9.94
N ALA A 214 5.86 -9.02 8.94
CA ALA A 214 4.42 -8.74 8.90
C ALA A 214 3.61 -10.03 8.75
N ILE A 215 4.01 -10.92 7.84
CA ILE A 215 3.37 -12.22 7.60
C ILE A 215 3.47 -13.09 8.85
N GLU A 216 4.65 -13.19 9.46
CA GLU A 216 4.85 -13.99 10.67
C GLU A 216 4.07 -13.40 11.86
N THR A 217 3.97 -12.09 11.98
CA THR A 217 3.13 -11.42 12.98
C THR A 217 1.66 -11.75 12.78
N ALA A 218 1.18 -11.75 11.54
CA ALA A 218 -0.18 -12.14 11.19
C ALA A 218 -0.47 -13.62 11.48
N ALA A 219 0.49 -14.51 11.18
CA ALA A 219 0.37 -15.95 11.45
C ALA A 219 0.27 -16.24 12.96
N ASN A 220 0.90 -15.41 13.80
CA ASN A 220 0.89 -15.53 15.26
C ASN A 220 -0.15 -14.61 15.93
N ARG A 221 -1.13 -14.12 15.19
CA ARG A 221 -2.15 -13.21 15.73
C ARG A 221 -2.97 -13.83 16.83
N LYS A 222 -3.34 -13.01 17.79
CA LYS A 222 -4.27 -13.36 18.87
C LYS A 222 -5.69 -12.87 18.59
N SER A 223 -5.85 -11.95 17.64
CA SER A 223 -7.17 -11.53 17.17
C SER A 223 -7.82 -12.65 16.35
N ARG A 224 -9.12 -12.89 16.58
CA ARG A 224 -9.88 -13.90 15.82
C ARG A 224 -10.08 -13.47 14.36
N HIS A 225 -10.41 -12.21 14.15
CA HIS A 225 -10.66 -11.61 12.84
C HIS A 225 -9.51 -10.68 12.46
N ILE A 226 -9.27 -10.54 11.16
CA ILE A 226 -8.34 -9.56 10.62
C ILE A 226 -9.16 -8.33 10.24
N TYR A 227 -8.91 -7.21 10.92
CA TYR A 227 -9.50 -5.93 10.58
C TYR A 227 -9.07 -5.50 9.16
N VAL A 228 -9.93 -4.74 8.46
CA VAL A 228 -9.72 -4.39 7.05
C VAL A 228 -8.36 -3.76 6.75
N SER A 229 -7.83 -2.92 7.64
CA SER A 229 -6.47 -2.37 7.49
C SER A 229 -5.40 -3.47 7.41
N GLY A 230 -5.57 -4.56 8.17
CA GLY A 230 -4.69 -5.73 8.11
C GLY A 230 -4.71 -6.41 6.75
N TRP A 231 -5.87 -6.51 6.11
CA TRP A 231 -5.99 -7.03 4.74
C TRP A 231 -5.21 -6.18 3.74
N TYR A 232 -5.41 -4.85 3.77
CA TYR A 232 -4.72 -3.93 2.87
C TYR A 232 -3.19 -3.99 3.03
N PHE A 233 -2.68 -3.90 4.25
CA PHE A 233 -1.24 -3.92 4.50
C PHE A 233 -0.59 -5.26 4.14
N LEU A 234 -1.16 -6.38 4.56
CA LEU A 234 -0.60 -7.70 4.25
C LEU A 234 -0.62 -7.98 2.75
N ALA A 235 -1.74 -7.66 2.09
CA ALA A 235 -1.86 -7.85 0.65
C ALA A 235 -0.83 -7.03 -0.11
N GLY A 236 -0.70 -5.72 0.19
CA GLY A 236 0.31 -4.86 -0.43
C GLY A 236 1.73 -5.41 -0.25
N MET A 237 2.09 -5.81 0.97
CA MET A 237 3.42 -6.36 1.25
C MET A 237 3.71 -7.70 0.56
N VAL A 238 2.68 -8.48 0.22
CA VAL A 238 2.83 -9.72 -0.57
C VAL A 238 2.83 -9.45 -2.07
N TRP A 239 1.95 -8.55 -2.53
CA TRP A 239 1.82 -8.26 -3.95
C TRP A 239 3.04 -7.54 -4.52
N PHE A 240 3.58 -6.55 -3.81
CA PHE A 240 4.69 -5.73 -4.32
C PHE A 240 5.92 -6.54 -4.74
N PRO A 241 6.50 -7.44 -3.92
CA PRO A 241 7.65 -8.23 -4.34
C PRO A 241 7.38 -9.07 -5.58
N PHE A 242 6.18 -9.62 -5.71
CA PHE A 242 5.78 -10.40 -6.88
C PHE A 242 5.72 -9.52 -8.14
N LEU A 243 5.02 -8.38 -8.06
CA LEU A 243 4.90 -7.42 -9.16
C LEU A 243 6.29 -6.95 -9.61
N PHE A 244 7.12 -6.59 -8.65
CA PHE A 244 8.45 -6.04 -8.88
C PHE A 244 9.38 -7.07 -9.54
N LEU A 245 9.42 -8.30 -9.03
CA LEU A 245 10.24 -9.35 -9.59
C LEU A 245 9.84 -9.73 -11.02
N VAL A 246 8.53 -9.92 -11.27
CA VAL A 246 8.04 -10.28 -12.61
C VAL A 246 8.43 -9.23 -13.65
N SER A 247 8.38 -7.96 -13.28
CA SER A 247 8.62 -6.84 -14.20
C SER A 247 10.11 -6.55 -14.44
N ASN A 248 10.98 -7.00 -13.52
CA ASN A 248 12.42 -6.76 -13.56
C ASN A 248 13.26 -7.93 -14.09
N ILE A 249 12.67 -8.99 -14.66
CA ILE A 249 13.44 -10.11 -15.19
C ILE A 249 14.16 -9.65 -16.47
N PRO A 250 15.51 -9.52 -16.44
CA PRO A 250 16.25 -8.97 -17.56
C PRO A 250 16.17 -9.90 -18.78
N GLY A 251 15.92 -9.31 -19.95
CA GLY A 251 15.88 -10.03 -21.23
C GLY A 251 14.64 -10.91 -21.43
N LEU A 252 13.73 -11.03 -20.46
CA LEU A 252 12.50 -11.81 -20.60
C LEU A 252 11.46 -11.04 -21.44
N HIS A 253 11.38 -9.75 -21.24
CA HIS A 253 10.39 -8.88 -21.90
C HIS A 253 11.09 -7.96 -22.90
N ILE A 254 10.66 -7.97 -24.16
CA ILE A 254 11.23 -7.16 -25.24
C ILE A 254 10.14 -6.53 -26.10
N GLY A 255 10.40 -5.34 -26.66
CA GLY A 255 9.50 -4.64 -27.56
C GLY A 255 8.13 -4.33 -26.95
N ALA A 256 7.04 -4.57 -27.66
CA ALA A 256 5.67 -4.34 -27.19
C ALA A 256 5.32 -5.14 -25.93
N GLN A 257 5.96 -6.28 -25.72
CA GLN A 257 5.81 -7.08 -24.51
C GLN A 257 6.38 -6.36 -23.30
N GLN A 258 7.56 -5.75 -23.43
CA GLN A 258 8.15 -4.95 -22.35
C GLN A 258 7.24 -3.78 -21.97
N ALA A 259 6.72 -3.04 -22.95
CA ALA A 259 5.76 -1.97 -22.70
C ALA A 259 4.51 -2.48 -21.97
N THR A 260 3.98 -3.64 -22.35
CA THR A 260 2.80 -4.25 -21.72
C THR A 260 3.06 -4.62 -20.27
N VAL A 261 4.18 -5.29 -19.96
CA VAL A 261 4.54 -5.68 -18.60
C VAL A 261 4.90 -4.45 -17.77
N ASN A 262 5.58 -3.46 -18.36
CA ASN A 262 5.88 -2.21 -17.69
C ASN A 262 4.61 -1.47 -17.23
N TRP A 263 3.63 -1.27 -18.13
CA TRP A 263 2.39 -0.59 -17.74
C TRP A 263 1.49 -1.44 -16.84
N TRP A 264 1.56 -2.76 -16.93
CA TRP A 264 0.96 -3.62 -15.93
C TRP A 264 1.58 -3.38 -14.54
N PHE A 265 2.92 -3.31 -14.45
CA PHE A 265 3.62 -3.02 -13.21
C PHE A 265 3.32 -1.60 -12.70
N THR A 266 3.52 -0.59 -13.55
CA THR A 266 3.35 0.82 -13.19
C THR A 266 1.98 1.09 -12.60
N HIS A 267 0.94 0.53 -13.21
CA HIS A 267 -0.41 0.67 -12.69
C HIS A 267 -0.57 -0.07 -11.35
N ASN A 268 -0.06 -1.29 -11.28
CA ASN A 268 -0.22 -2.13 -10.10
C ASN A 268 0.63 -1.66 -8.91
N VAL A 269 1.79 -1.04 -9.11
CA VAL A 269 2.54 -0.43 -8.01
C VAL A 269 1.78 0.73 -7.36
N LEU A 270 0.98 1.46 -8.13
CA LEU A 270 0.09 2.48 -7.58
C LEU A 270 -1.08 1.85 -6.84
N GLY A 271 -1.80 0.92 -7.45
CA GLY A 271 -3.06 0.40 -6.94
C GLY A 271 -2.98 -0.81 -6.02
N LEU A 272 -1.96 -1.65 -6.15
CA LEU A 272 -1.78 -2.84 -5.31
C LEU A 272 -0.63 -2.70 -4.30
N TRP A 273 0.10 -1.58 -4.32
CA TRP A 273 1.12 -1.26 -3.33
C TRP A 273 0.84 0.06 -2.61
N LEU A 274 0.91 1.20 -3.29
CA LEU A 274 0.77 2.51 -2.63
C LEU A 274 -0.67 2.75 -2.12
N THR A 275 -1.69 2.42 -2.90
CA THR A 275 -3.10 2.55 -2.50
C THR A 275 -3.43 1.70 -1.25
N PRO A 276 -3.06 0.41 -1.17
CA PRO A 276 -3.25 -0.38 0.06
C PRO A 276 -2.60 0.23 1.30
N MET A 277 -1.42 0.84 1.17
CA MET A 277 -0.76 1.52 2.29
C MET A 277 -1.56 2.73 2.76
N GLY A 278 -2.03 3.57 1.84
CA GLY A 278 -2.82 4.76 2.15
C GLY A 278 -4.21 4.42 2.68
N VAL A 279 -4.96 3.58 1.98
CA VAL A 279 -6.34 3.20 2.36
C VAL A 279 -6.35 2.37 3.65
N GLY A 280 -5.39 1.45 3.81
CA GLY A 280 -5.22 0.67 5.05
C GLY A 280 -4.97 1.58 6.25
N ALA A 281 -4.11 2.59 6.11
CA ALA A 281 -3.88 3.59 7.14
C ALA A 281 -5.15 4.41 7.45
N ALA A 282 -5.89 4.85 6.42
CA ALA A 282 -7.11 5.62 6.59
C ALA A 282 -8.19 4.84 7.35
N TYR A 283 -8.39 3.56 7.03
CA TYR A 283 -9.32 2.67 7.75
C TYR A 283 -8.97 2.46 9.22
N TYR A 284 -7.71 2.64 9.60
CA TYR A 284 -7.30 2.61 11.00
C TYR A 284 -7.44 3.99 11.67
N ILE A 285 -6.86 5.02 11.05
CA ILE A 285 -6.68 6.33 11.68
C ILE A 285 -8.03 7.06 11.85
N ILE A 286 -8.88 7.05 10.83
CA ILE A 286 -10.17 7.79 10.86
C ILE A 286 -11.08 7.27 11.97
N PRO A 287 -11.42 5.96 12.05
CA PRO A 287 -12.22 5.43 13.14
C PRO A 287 -11.56 5.62 14.50
N LYS A 288 -10.23 5.50 14.56
CA LYS A 288 -9.46 5.65 15.80
C LYS A 288 -9.58 7.05 16.40
N ILE A 289 -9.49 8.09 15.57
CA ILE A 289 -9.61 9.48 16.01
C ILE A 289 -11.06 9.78 16.42
N ILE A 290 -12.04 9.24 15.69
CA ILE A 290 -13.46 9.43 15.97
C ILE A 290 -13.89 8.64 17.21
N GLY A 291 -13.22 7.54 17.54
CA GLY A 291 -13.60 6.63 18.62
C GLY A 291 -14.81 5.76 18.28
N LYS A 292 -15.15 5.62 17.00
CA LYS A 292 -16.29 4.82 16.51
C LYS A 292 -15.90 3.98 15.32
N PRO A 293 -16.57 2.82 15.08
CA PRO A 293 -16.29 1.97 13.92
C PRO A 293 -16.59 2.68 12.61
N VAL A 294 -16.06 2.18 11.52
CA VAL A 294 -16.43 2.59 10.16
C VAL A 294 -17.93 2.36 9.92
N TYR A 295 -18.52 3.15 9.04
CA TYR A 295 -19.95 3.08 8.70
C TYR A 295 -20.42 1.65 8.39
N SER A 296 -19.66 0.90 7.60
CA SER A 296 -20.00 -0.49 7.30
C SER A 296 -18.74 -1.33 7.09
N TYR A 297 -18.54 -2.32 7.95
CA TYR A 297 -17.43 -3.26 7.81
C TYR A 297 -17.55 -4.10 6.54
N ASN A 298 -18.78 -4.52 6.17
CA ASN A 298 -19.02 -5.29 4.95
C ASN A 298 -18.67 -4.49 3.68
N VAL A 299 -18.99 -3.20 3.65
CA VAL A 299 -18.59 -2.31 2.53
C VAL A 299 -17.06 -2.16 2.47
N SER A 300 -16.37 -2.17 3.62
CA SER A 300 -14.90 -2.13 3.63
C SER A 300 -14.27 -3.38 3.01
N LEU A 301 -14.83 -4.56 3.29
CA LEU A 301 -14.40 -5.81 2.67
C LEU A 301 -14.73 -5.87 1.17
N LEU A 302 -15.92 -5.39 0.78
CA LEU A 302 -16.27 -5.25 -0.63
C LEU A 302 -15.25 -4.37 -1.37
N GLY A 303 -14.90 -3.22 -0.78
CA GLY A 303 -13.89 -2.32 -1.33
C GLY A 303 -12.52 -2.99 -1.50
N PHE A 304 -12.07 -3.73 -0.49
CA PHE A 304 -10.79 -4.46 -0.57
C PHE A 304 -10.79 -5.54 -1.64
N TRP A 305 -11.77 -6.45 -1.64
CA TRP A 305 -11.77 -7.58 -2.56
C TRP A 305 -12.03 -7.18 -4.01
N SER A 306 -12.88 -6.17 -4.23
CA SER A 306 -13.09 -5.64 -5.57
C SER A 306 -11.87 -4.87 -6.11
N LEU A 307 -11.13 -4.16 -5.24
CA LEU A 307 -9.84 -3.58 -5.58
C LEU A 307 -8.86 -4.66 -6.04
N ALA A 308 -8.66 -5.70 -5.23
CA ALA A 308 -7.75 -6.79 -5.52
C ALA A 308 -8.07 -7.47 -6.86
N LEU A 309 -9.37 -7.66 -7.16
CA LEU A 309 -9.83 -8.28 -8.39
C LEU A 309 -9.62 -7.38 -9.60
N PHE A 310 -10.18 -6.16 -9.57
CA PHE A 310 -10.24 -5.34 -10.77
C PHE A 310 -8.93 -4.59 -11.04
N TYR A 311 -8.24 -4.11 -10.01
CA TYR A 311 -7.06 -3.28 -10.22
C TYR A 311 -5.92 -4.02 -10.92
N SER A 312 -5.79 -5.32 -10.70
CA SER A 312 -4.71 -6.13 -11.25
C SER A 312 -4.59 -6.12 -12.78
N GLN A 313 -5.66 -5.73 -13.51
CA GLN A 313 -5.72 -5.80 -14.97
C GLN A 313 -5.85 -4.45 -15.68
N VAL A 314 -5.87 -3.32 -14.96
CA VAL A 314 -6.15 -2.00 -15.56
C VAL A 314 -5.00 -1.41 -16.38
N GLY A 315 -3.75 -1.80 -16.13
CA GLY A 315 -2.57 -1.11 -16.69
C GLY A 315 -2.47 -1.04 -18.20
N ILE A 316 -3.02 -2.01 -18.93
CA ILE A 316 -2.87 -2.11 -20.39
C ILE A 316 -3.68 -1.01 -21.11
N HIS A 317 -4.63 -0.34 -20.46
CA HIS A 317 -5.34 0.78 -21.06
C HIS A 317 -4.41 1.96 -21.44
N HIS A 318 -3.24 2.06 -20.82
CA HIS A 318 -2.22 3.05 -21.20
C HIS A 318 -1.63 2.81 -22.59
N LEU A 319 -1.82 1.64 -23.15
CA LEU A 319 -1.31 1.25 -24.48
C LEU A 319 -2.41 1.21 -25.56
N MET A 320 -3.54 1.89 -25.35
CA MET A 320 -4.59 2.01 -26.36
C MET A 320 -4.02 2.64 -27.64
N GLY A 321 -4.30 1.99 -28.79
CA GLY A 321 -3.75 2.41 -30.08
C GLY A 321 -2.32 1.92 -30.35
N GLY A 322 -1.66 1.28 -29.39
CA GLY A 322 -0.36 0.64 -29.55
C GLY A 322 -0.44 -0.78 -30.16
N PRO A 323 0.71 -1.41 -30.41
CA PRO A 323 0.79 -2.74 -31.02
C PRO A 323 0.54 -3.85 -29.99
N VAL A 324 -0.58 -3.78 -29.27
CA VAL A 324 -1.01 -4.75 -28.25
C VAL A 324 -2.32 -5.41 -28.70
N PRO A 325 -2.59 -6.67 -28.30
CA PRO A 325 -3.81 -7.36 -28.66
C PRO A 325 -5.07 -6.61 -28.19
N THR A 326 -6.04 -6.43 -29.05
CA THR A 326 -7.30 -5.70 -28.76
C THR A 326 -8.01 -6.27 -27.52
N TRP A 327 -8.04 -7.61 -27.36
CA TRP A 327 -8.67 -8.22 -26.21
C TRP A 327 -8.04 -7.80 -24.86
N ALA A 328 -6.71 -7.60 -24.84
CA ALA A 328 -6.00 -7.18 -23.62
C ALA A 328 -6.35 -5.72 -23.25
N VAL A 329 -6.46 -4.85 -24.27
CA VAL A 329 -6.93 -3.47 -24.07
C VAL A 329 -8.38 -3.47 -23.60
N THR A 330 -9.26 -4.26 -24.25
CA THR A 330 -10.68 -4.36 -23.88
C THR A 330 -10.85 -4.85 -22.44
N LEU A 331 -10.12 -5.89 -22.04
CA LEU A 331 -10.12 -6.40 -20.67
C LEU A 331 -9.72 -5.28 -19.69
N SER A 332 -8.65 -4.57 -20.00
CA SER A 332 -8.15 -3.49 -19.16
C SER A 332 -9.16 -2.34 -19.01
N VAL A 333 -9.82 -1.95 -20.11
CA VAL A 333 -10.88 -0.92 -20.09
C VAL A 333 -12.07 -1.35 -19.23
N VAL A 334 -12.54 -2.60 -19.39
CA VAL A 334 -13.62 -3.14 -18.57
C VAL A 334 -13.26 -3.11 -17.09
N HIS A 335 -12.05 -3.57 -16.74
CA HIS A 335 -11.57 -3.53 -15.35
C HIS A 335 -11.43 -2.10 -14.83
N SER A 336 -11.00 -1.15 -15.67
CA SER A 336 -10.96 0.27 -15.31
C SER A 336 -12.34 0.82 -14.94
N ILE A 337 -13.38 0.47 -15.72
CA ILE A 337 -14.76 0.85 -15.41
C ILE A 337 -15.20 0.19 -14.10
N MET A 338 -14.88 -1.09 -13.89
CA MET A 338 -15.21 -1.83 -12.67
C MET A 338 -14.51 -1.29 -11.41
N MET A 339 -13.41 -0.53 -11.56
CA MET A 339 -12.77 0.18 -10.45
C MET A 339 -13.68 1.21 -9.77
N PHE A 340 -14.78 1.60 -10.42
CA PHE A 340 -15.82 2.40 -9.76
C PHE A 340 -16.35 1.72 -8.48
N VAL A 341 -16.44 0.40 -8.46
CA VAL A 341 -16.95 -0.37 -7.31
C VAL A 341 -16.11 -0.18 -6.05
N PRO A 342 -14.78 -0.49 -6.04
CA PRO A 342 -13.96 -0.30 -4.85
C PRO A 342 -13.80 1.17 -4.45
N VAL A 343 -13.71 2.09 -5.42
CA VAL A 343 -13.58 3.52 -5.13
C VAL A 343 -14.83 4.03 -4.40
N ILE A 344 -16.03 3.73 -4.90
CA ILE A 344 -17.29 4.13 -4.26
C ILE A 344 -17.48 3.42 -2.91
N ALA A 345 -17.09 2.14 -2.78
CA ALA A 345 -17.18 1.44 -1.50
C ALA A 345 -16.30 2.12 -0.42
N VAL A 346 -15.05 2.48 -0.77
CA VAL A 346 -14.15 3.22 0.12
C VAL A 346 -14.72 4.61 0.41
N ALA A 347 -15.20 5.33 -0.60
CA ALA A 347 -15.78 6.66 -0.48
C ALA A 347 -16.99 6.67 0.48
N ILE A 348 -17.96 5.79 0.27
CA ILE A 348 -19.14 5.67 1.15
C ILE A 348 -18.69 5.44 2.59
N ASN A 349 -17.79 4.48 2.80
CA ASN A 349 -17.32 4.13 4.13
C ASN A 349 -16.63 5.31 4.84
N GLN A 350 -15.68 5.95 4.17
CA GLN A 350 -14.90 7.03 4.76
C GLN A 350 -15.76 8.30 4.95
N HIS A 351 -16.49 8.72 3.92
CA HIS A 351 -17.25 9.96 3.96
C HIS A 351 -18.46 9.88 4.93
N VAL A 352 -19.17 8.75 4.94
CA VAL A 352 -20.30 8.60 5.88
C VAL A 352 -19.79 8.52 7.31
N THR A 353 -18.66 7.82 7.57
CA THR A 353 -18.06 7.78 8.90
C THR A 353 -17.69 9.18 9.40
N VAL A 354 -17.08 10.01 8.54
CA VAL A 354 -16.72 11.40 8.89
C VAL A 354 -17.97 12.27 9.01
N ALA A 355 -18.92 12.18 8.07
CA ALA A 355 -20.13 13.00 8.06
C ALA A 355 -21.00 12.79 9.31
N GLN A 356 -21.11 11.57 9.79
CA GLN A 356 -21.80 11.25 11.04
C GLN A 356 -21.08 11.74 12.29
N ASN A 357 -19.84 12.24 12.17
CA ASN A 357 -18.99 12.64 13.29
C ASN A 357 -18.26 13.97 13.03
N LEU A 358 -18.94 14.94 12.42
CA LEU A 358 -18.35 16.25 12.05
C LEU A 358 -17.78 17.03 13.24
N TRP A 359 -18.21 16.75 14.45
CA TRP A 359 -17.61 17.33 15.66
C TRP A 359 -16.13 16.96 15.79
N ALA A 360 -15.79 15.70 15.55
CA ALA A 360 -14.40 15.22 15.60
C ALA A 360 -13.56 15.84 14.47
N PHE A 361 -14.15 16.00 13.27
CA PHE A 361 -13.50 16.66 12.14
C PHE A 361 -13.13 18.12 12.46
N LYS A 362 -14.00 18.84 13.16
CA LYS A 362 -13.73 20.22 13.59
C LYS A 362 -12.60 20.31 14.64
N GLN A 363 -12.47 19.32 15.49
CA GLN A 363 -11.49 19.31 16.60
C GLN A 363 -10.12 18.71 16.24
N SER A 364 -10.06 17.77 15.28
CA SER A 364 -8.86 17.05 14.96
C SER A 364 -8.25 17.52 13.63
N MET A 365 -7.03 18.08 13.69
CA MET A 365 -6.23 18.39 12.51
C MET A 365 -5.95 17.12 11.68
N ALA A 366 -5.54 16.03 12.34
CA ALA A 366 -5.24 14.77 11.67
C ALA A 366 -6.48 14.21 10.92
N LEU A 367 -7.68 14.34 11.50
CA LEU A 367 -8.91 13.91 10.83
C LEU A 367 -9.25 14.82 9.63
N ARG A 368 -8.95 16.12 9.70
CA ARG A 368 -9.11 17.03 8.55
C ARG A 368 -8.22 16.62 7.38
N PHE A 369 -6.94 16.33 7.63
CA PHE A 369 -6.04 15.84 6.58
C PHE A 369 -6.48 14.47 6.06
N GLY A 370 -6.81 13.51 6.93
CA GLY A 370 -7.28 12.17 6.54
C GLY A 370 -8.61 12.21 5.76
N GLY A 371 -9.56 13.02 6.22
CA GLY A 371 -10.86 13.18 5.54
C GLY A 371 -10.74 13.91 4.20
N MET A 372 -9.87 14.93 4.11
CA MET A 372 -9.58 15.59 2.83
C MET A 372 -8.86 14.63 1.87
N GLY A 373 -7.89 13.85 2.36
CA GLY A 373 -7.23 12.82 1.56
C GLY A 373 -8.21 11.77 1.03
N ALA A 374 -9.17 11.33 1.85
CA ALA A 374 -10.23 10.43 1.42
C ALA A 374 -11.14 11.06 0.35
N LEU A 375 -11.42 12.38 0.45
CA LEU A 375 -12.17 13.11 -0.56
C LEU A 375 -11.41 13.18 -1.88
N MET A 376 -10.13 13.55 -1.84
CA MET A 376 -9.26 13.62 -3.03
C MET A 376 -9.05 12.25 -3.71
N TYR A 377 -9.10 11.16 -2.93
CA TYR A 377 -9.05 9.81 -3.50
C TYR A 377 -10.32 9.47 -4.30
N THR A 378 -11.46 10.09 -3.96
CA THR A 378 -12.75 9.80 -4.58
C THR A 378 -12.99 10.63 -5.86
N VAL A 379 -12.45 11.84 -5.94
CA VAL A 379 -12.60 12.78 -7.05
C VAL A 379 -11.51 12.59 -8.10
#